data_1e4bc99a17eebc1b0fd5a6ad7dec777c
#
_entry.id   1e4bc99a17eebc1b0fd5a6ad7dec777c
#
_cell.length_a   1.000
_cell.length_b   1.000
_cell.length_c   1.000
_cell.angle_alpha   90.00
_cell.angle_beta   90.00
_cell.angle_gamma   90.00
#
_symmetry.space_group_name_H-M   'P 1'
#
loop_
_entity.id
_entity.type
_entity.pdbx_description
1 polymer ?
#
loop_
_entity_poly.entity_id
_entity_poly.type
_entity_poly.pdbx_seq_one_letter_code
_entity_poly.pdbx_strand_id
1 'polypeptide(L)'
;MKRARSLLAATLVGAASASVVLAAQTVQAPPMQAVLAGRKIVPPARGEVNVEYTTAVTRRVGPNVVTSLSVKNVGLAPIARLTFTETWYDKAGEIVTGNKGVVNGLFQPGEVQTLTISTPYDPRMSGTRQGFSHANGTVKTTRVAKLEVPKASAETKK
;
A
#
# COMPACT_ATOMS: atom_id res chain seq x y z
N MET A 1 68.05 -0.65 -80.25
CA MET A 1 68.87 0.44 -79.66
C MET A 1 67.96 1.50 -79.08
N LYS A 2 68.31 2.00 -77.91
CA LYS A 2 67.85 3.11 -77.16
C LYS A 2 66.72 2.83 -76.12
N ARG A 3 67.19 2.94 -74.90
CA ARG A 3 66.51 2.80 -73.63
C ARG A 3 65.72 4.06 -73.35
N ALA A 4 64.44 3.89 -72.88
CA ALA A 4 63.69 4.99 -72.25
C ALA A 4 63.40 4.62 -70.78
N ARG A 5 63.87 5.43 -69.89
CA ARG A 5 63.67 5.30 -68.46
C ARG A 5 62.35 5.97 -68.11
N SER A 6 61.43 5.22 -67.55
CA SER A 6 60.14 5.79 -66.99
C SER A 6 60.36 6.05 -65.51
N LEU A 7 60.21 7.27 -65.12
CA LEU A 7 60.14 7.70 -63.73
C LEU A 7 58.74 7.40 -63.16
N LEU A 8 58.71 6.62 -62.07
CA LEU A 8 57.53 6.34 -61.30
C LEU A 8 57.39 7.47 -60.26
N ALA A 9 56.34 8.28 -60.38
CA ALA A 9 55.97 9.23 -59.31
C ALA A 9 55.00 8.50 -58.39
N ALA A 10 55.43 8.30 -57.14
CA ALA A 10 54.58 7.75 -56.07
C ALA A 10 53.85 8.88 -55.40
N THR A 11 52.55 9.00 -55.62
CA THR A 11 51.65 9.89 -54.87
C THR A 11 51.24 9.22 -53.57
N LEU A 12 51.71 9.69 -52.44
CA LEU A 12 51.28 9.33 -51.07
C LEU A 12 49.93 10.02 -50.79
N VAL A 13 48.83 9.22 -50.80
CA VAL A 13 47.54 9.67 -50.33
C VAL A 13 47.50 9.45 -48.81
N GLY A 14 47.65 10.51 -48.06
CA GLY A 14 47.48 10.54 -46.60
C GLY A 14 46.01 10.38 -46.24
N ALA A 15 45.64 9.25 -45.70
CA ALA A 15 44.32 9.05 -45.09
C ALA A 15 44.28 9.71 -43.73
N ALA A 16 43.65 10.86 -43.62
CA ALA A 16 43.34 11.50 -42.34
C ALA A 16 42.22 10.72 -41.67
N SER A 17 42.58 9.92 -40.68
CA SER A 17 41.62 9.23 -39.81
C SER A 17 41.01 10.25 -38.82
N ALA A 18 39.83 10.72 -39.12
CA ALA A 18 39.03 11.51 -38.19
C ALA A 18 38.50 10.61 -37.06
N SER A 19 39.17 10.60 -35.93
CA SER A 19 38.68 9.94 -34.71
C SER A 19 37.46 10.70 -34.19
N VAL A 20 36.26 10.18 -34.44
CA VAL A 20 35.02 10.65 -33.80
C VAL A 20 35.08 10.22 -32.33
N VAL A 21 35.46 11.14 -31.46
CA VAL A 21 35.30 10.96 -29.99
C VAL A 21 33.79 11.04 -29.71
N LEU A 22 33.13 9.89 -29.57
CA LEU A 22 31.80 9.84 -29.01
C LEU A 22 31.92 10.27 -27.54
N ALA A 23 31.60 11.53 -27.26
CA ALA A 23 31.41 11.98 -25.90
C ALA A 23 30.22 11.23 -25.34
N ALA A 24 30.48 10.21 -24.50
CA ALA A 24 29.47 9.57 -23.70
C ALA A 24 28.84 10.65 -22.81
N GLN A 25 27.67 11.12 -23.16
CA GLN A 25 26.86 11.96 -22.26
C GLN A 25 26.54 11.08 -21.06
N THR A 26 27.21 11.33 -19.96
CA THR A 26 26.82 10.80 -18.66
C THR A 26 25.41 11.35 -18.41
N VAL A 27 24.41 10.49 -18.55
CA VAL A 27 23.03 10.81 -18.11
C VAL A 27 23.12 11.02 -16.61
N GLN A 28 23.26 12.28 -16.20
CA GLN A 28 23.23 12.65 -14.80
C GLN A 28 21.81 12.35 -14.31
N ALA A 29 21.69 11.33 -13.44
CA ALA A 29 20.41 11.04 -12.80
C ALA A 29 19.89 12.34 -12.17
N PRO A 30 18.60 12.67 -12.37
CA PRO A 30 18.05 13.88 -11.74
C PRO A 30 18.31 13.81 -10.24
N PRO A 31 18.69 14.93 -9.59
CA PRO A 31 18.97 14.96 -8.16
C PRO A 31 17.73 14.40 -7.46
N MET A 32 17.91 13.33 -6.69
CA MET A 32 16.86 12.78 -5.84
C MET A 32 16.47 13.88 -4.86
N GLN A 33 15.41 14.61 -5.18
CA GLN A 33 14.84 15.54 -4.23
C GLN A 33 14.37 14.71 -3.05
N ALA A 34 14.82 15.08 -1.85
CA ALA A 34 14.37 14.43 -0.63
C ALA A 34 12.87 14.71 -0.45
N VAL A 35 12.01 13.87 -1.03
CA VAL A 35 10.55 13.97 -0.97
C VAL A 35 10.06 13.99 0.49
N LEU A 36 10.93 13.60 1.42
CA LEU A 36 10.69 13.56 2.86
C LEU A 36 11.29 14.74 3.63
N ALA A 37 11.97 15.70 2.95
CA ALA A 37 12.52 16.86 3.60
C ALA A 37 11.41 17.67 4.30
N GLY A 38 11.47 17.76 5.62
CA GLY A 38 10.51 18.48 6.45
C GLY A 38 9.27 17.68 6.88
N ARG A 39 9.07 16.44 6.45
CA ARG A 39 8.01 15.58 6.97
C ARG A 39 8.49 14.81 8.20
N LYS A 40 7.88 15.06 9.34
CA LYS A 40 8.08 14.25 10.55
C LYS A 40 7.48 12.87 10.33
N ILE A 41 8.33 11.86 10.13
CA ILE A 41 7.89 10.47 10.00
C ILE A 41 7.56 9.95 11.40
N VAL A 42 6.29 9.61 11.64
CA VAL A 42 5.87 8.95 12.87
C VAL A 42 5.93 7.44 12.62
N PRO A 43 6.72 6.69 13.42
CA PRO A 43 6.78 5.24 13.25
C PRO A 43 5.45 4.58 13.59
N PRO A 44 5.14 3.40 13.01
CA PRO A 44 3.94 2.66 13.36
C PRO A 44 3.91 2.29 14.83
N ALA A 45 2.71 2.34 15.42
CA ALA A 45 2.47 1.96 16.79
C ALA A 45 2.92 0.53 17.07
N ARG A 46 3.45 0.31 18.28
CA ARG A 46 3.80 -1.01 18.83
C ARG A 46 3.04 -1.23 20.13
N GLY A 47 2.69 -2.48 20.40
CA GLY A 47 1.92 -2.84 21.58
C GLY A 47 0.42 -2.61 21.42
N GLU A 48 -0.26 -2.10 22.43
CA GLU A 48 -1.71 -1.85 22.41
C GLU A 48 -2.01 -0.54 21.66
N VAL A 49 -3.00 -0.59 20.74
CA VAL A 49 -3.53 0.57 20.03
C VAL A 49 -5.03 0.74 20.29
N ASN A 50 -5.53 1.97 20.18
CA ASN A 50 -6.95 2.28 20.38
C ASN A 50 -7.66 2.50 19.04
N VAL A 51 -8.78 1.80 18.85
CA VAL A 51 -9.61 1.88 17.64
C VAL A 51 -11.08 2.02 18.05
N GLU A 52 -11.77 3.00 17.48
CA GLU A 52 -13.22 3.07 17.52
C GLU A 52 -13.81 2.35 16.31
N TYR A 53 -14.96 1.71 16.50
CA TYR A 53 -15.67 1.04 15.42
C TYR A 53 -17.18 1.14 15.56
N THR A 54 -17.89 1.12 14.43
CA THR A 54 -19.35 1.07 14.41
C THR A 54 -19.84 -0.37 14.55
N THR A 55 -21.11 -0.52 14.95
CA THR A 55 -21.74 -1.85 14.90
C THR A 55 -21.64 -2.43 13.49
N ALA A 56 -21.19 -3.67 13.41
CA ALA A 56 -21.10 -4.38 12.15
C ALA A 56 -22.50 -4.67 11.59
N VAL A 57 -22.68 -4.40 10.31
CA VAL A 57 -23.91 -4.73 9.58
C VAL A 57 -23.64 -5.98 8.73
N THR A 58 -24.39 -7.03 9.01
CA THR A 58 -24.27 -8.32 8.32
C THR A 58 -25.52 -8.59 7.50
N ARG A 59 -25.33 -8.99 6.25
CA ARG A 59 -26.43 -9.35 5.33
C ARG A 59 -26.03 -10.45 4.39
N ARG A 60 -26.99 -11.28 3.99
CA ARG A 60 -26.78 -12.25 2.93
C ARG A 60 -26.87 -11.57 1.55
N VAL A 61 -25.88 -11.84 0.71
CA VAL A 61 -25.80 -11.34 -0.66
C VAL A 61 -25.46 -12.53 -1.57
N GLY A 62 -26.48 -13.08 -2.22
CA GLY A 62 -26.34 -14.30 -3.03
C GLY A 62 -25.77 -15.48 -2.22
N PRO A 63 -24.65 -16.09 -2.65
CA PRO A 63 -24.03 -17.21 -1.97
C PRO A 63 -23.19 -16.80 -0.74
N ASN A 64 -23.06 -15.51 -0.46
CA ASN A 64 -22.19 -14.99 0.60
C ASN A 64 -22.97 -14.29 1.71
N VAL A 65 -22.35 -14.26 2.89
CA VAL A 65 -22.68 -13.33 3.97
C VAL A 65 -21.67 -12.20 3.93
N VAL A 66 -22.16 -10.98 3.81
CA VAL A 66 -21.31 -9.77 3.76
C VAL A 66 -21.48 -8.99 5.06
N THR A 67 -20.36 -8.81 5.77
CA THR A 67 -20.27 -8.01 7.00
C THR A 67 -19.48 -6.75 6.71
N SER A 68 -20.05 -5.60 7.08
CA SER A 68 -19.43 -4.29 6.88
C SER A 68 -19.46 -3.47 8.17
N LEU A 69 -18.36 -2.79 8.50
CA LEU A 69 -18.25 -1.87 9.62
C LEU A 69 -17.26 -0.75 9.29
N SER A 70 -17.40 0.39 9.96
CA SER A 70 -16.41 1.46 9.85
C SER A 70 -15.52 1.47 11.08
N VAL A 71 -14.23 1.77 10.89
CA VAL A 71 -13.20 1.84 11.93
C VAL A 71 -12.48 3.19 11.88
N LYS A 72 -12.03 3.68 13.05
CA LYS A 72 -11.25 4.92 13.19
C LYS A 72 -10.04 4.66 14.07
N ASN A 73 -8.87 5.09 13.63
CA ASN A 73 -7.69 5.13 14.49
C ASN A 73 -7.77 6.36 15.40
N VAL A 74 -8.00 6.15 16.70
CA VAL A 74 -8.04 7.23 17.70
C VAL A 74 -6.72 7.39 18.45
N GLY A 75 -5.70 6.62 18.07
CA GLY A 75 -4.35 6.72 18.59
C GLY A 75 -3.57 7.89 17.98
N LEU A 76 -2.36 8.12 18.51
CA LEU A 76 -1.45 9.19 18.05
C LEU A 76 -0.45 8.73 16.99
N ALA A 77 -0.38 7.42 16.73
CA ALA A 77 0.55 6.83 15.77
C ALA A 77 -0.18 5.99 14.72
N PRO A 78 0.41 5.82 13.53
CA PRO A 78 -0.15 4.96 12.50
C PRO A 78 -0.22 3.49 12.95
N ILE A 79 -1.29 2.80 12.61
CA ILE A 79 -1.46 1.35 12.88
C ILE A 79 -1.09 0.56 11.63
N ALA A 80 -0.14 -0.37 11.76
CA ALA A 80 0.26 -1.22 10.64
C ALA A 80 -0.69 -2.42 10.52
N ARG A 81 -1.31 -2.57 9.34
CA ARG A 81 -2.17 -3.71 8.98
C ARG A 81 -3.23 -4.03 10.03
N LEU A 82 -4.09 -3.06 10.33
CA LEU A 82 -5.27 -3.36 11.16
C LEU A 82 -6.09 -4.46 10.48
N THR A 83 -6.33 -5.54 11.21
CA THR A 83 -7.06 -6.72 10.74
C THR A 83 -8.33 -6.88 11.57
N PHE A 84 -9.44 -7.00 10.90
CA PHE A 84 -10.72 -7.41 11.48
C PHE A 84 -10.97 -8.87 11.11
N THR A 85 -11.25 -9.71 12.09
CA THR A 85 -11.55 -11.13 11.90
C THR A 85 -12.98 -11.42 12.30
N GLU A 86 -13.65 -12.28 11.55
CA GLU A 86 -14.98 -12.78 11.83
C GLU A 86 -14.96 -14.31 11.77
N THR A 87 -15.43 -14.94 12.84
CA THR A 87 -15.54 -16.41 12.95
C THR A 87 -16.99 -16.77 13.18
N TRP A 88 -17.52 -17.66 12.36
CA TRP A 88 -18.88 -18.16 12.42
C TRP A 88 -18.93 -19.51 13.13
N TYR A 89 -19.93 -19.67 13.98
CA TYR A 89 -20.20 -20.85 14.78
C TYR A 89 -21.56 -21.43 14.48
N ASP A 90 -21.71 -22.73 14.65
CA ASP A 90 -22.98 -23.41 14.61
C ASP A 90 -23.70 -23.33 15.97
N LYS A 91 -24.87 -24.01 16.08
CA LYS A 91 -25.65 -24.06 17.33
C LYS A 91 -24.97 -24.85 18.44
N ALA A 92 -24.03 -25.74 18.11
CA ALA A 92 -23.23 -26.49 19.08
C ALA A 92 -22.00 -25.71 19.55
N GLY A 93 -21.70 -24.56 18.96
CA GLY A 93 -20.52 -23.76 19.27
C GLY A 93 -19.27 -24.18 18.48
N GLU A 94 -19.43 -25.05 17.50
CA GLU A 94 -18.32 -25.46 16.63
C GLU A 94 -18.07 -24.42 15.51
N ILE A 95 -16.81 -24.26 15.13
CA ILE A 95 -16.43 -23.33 14.07
C ILE A 95 -16.91 -23.87 12.73
N VAL A 96 -17.71 -23.09 12.03
CA VAL A 96 -18.18 -23.39 10.68
C VAL A 96 -17.23 -22.84 9.63
N THR A 97 -16.89 -21.55 9.75
CA THR A 97 -16.02 -20.83 8.83
C THR A 97 -15.57 -19.50 9.44
N GLY A 98 -14.67 -18.83 8.77
CA GLY A 98 -14.24 -17.50 9.15
C GLY A 98 -13.57 -16.75 8.00
N ASN A 99 -13.50 -15.46 8.13
CA ASN A 99 -12.81 -14.60 7.17
C ASN A 99 -12.24 -13.37 7.86
N LYS A 100 -11.42 -12.60 7.13
CA LYS A 100 -10.77 -11.39 7.64
C LYS A 100 -10.78 -10.27 6.61
N GLY A 101 -10.94 -9.05 7.10
CA GLY A 101 -10.69 -7.82 6.35
C GLY A 101 -9.44 -7.13 6.90
N VAL A 102 -8.63 -6.55 6.02
CA VAL A 102 -7.37 -5.90 6.39
C VAL A 102 -7.35 -4.47 5.83
N VAL A 103 -6.97 -3.52 6.66
CA VAL A 103 -6.60 -2.17 6.21
C VAL A 103 -5.23 -2.26 5.56
N ASN A 104 -5.14 -1.99 4.27
CA ASN A 104 -3.88 -2.02 3.54
C ASN A 104 -3.01 -0.80 3.90
N GLY A 105 -1.73 -1.07 4.19
CA GLY A 105 -0.76 -0.03 4.54
C GLY A 105 -0.85 0.43 6.00
N LEU A 106 -0.61 1.72 6.20
CA LEU A 106 -0.62 2.38 7.50
C LEU A 106 -1.95 3.12 7.70
N PHE A 107 -2.69 2.70 8.70
CA PHE A 107 -3.94 3.34 9.12
C PHE A 107 -3.62 4.55 9.99
N GLN A 108 -3.76 5.75 9.43
CA GLN A 108 -3.27 6.99 10.03
C GLN A 108 -4.10 7.43 11.25
N PRO A 109 -3.53 8.20 12.19
CA PRO A 109 -4.28 8.83 13.27
C PRO A 109 -5.45 9.66 12.73
N GLY A 110 -6.64 9.45 13.31
CA GLY A 110 -7.88 10.12 12.91
C GLY A 110 -8.51 9.59 11.61
N GLU A 111 -7.83 8.74 10.87
CA GLU A 111 -8.37 8.14 9.63
C GLU A 111 -9.58 7.25 9.94
N VAL A 112 -10.57 7.29 9.04
CA VAL A 112 -11.75 6.42 9.07
C VAL A 112 -11.77 5.58 7.81
N GLN A 113 -11.93 4.27 7.97
CA GLN A 113 -12.07 3.33 6.86
C GLN A 113 -13.25 2.40 7.07
N THR A 114 -13.85 1.94 5.97
CA THR A 114 -14.88 0.91 6.00
C THR A 114 -14.26 -0.42 5.62
N LEU A 115 -14.37 -1.40 6.51
CA LEU A 115 -13.97 -2.77 6.28
C LEU A 115 -15.17 -3.58 5.84
N THR A 116 -15.00 -4.38 4.81
CA THR A 116 -16.03 -5.30 4.30
C THR A 116 -15.43 -6.69 4.17
N ILE A 117 -16.13 -7.67 4.75
CA ILE A 117 -15.80 -9.09 4.65
C ILE A 117 -16.90 -9.78 3.89
N SER A 118 -16.54 -10.67 2.98
CA SER A 118 -17.48 -11.54 2.27
C SER A 118 -17.12 -12.99 2.55
N THR A 119 -17.98 -13.68 3.28
CA THR A 119 -17.78 -15.07 3.71
C THR A 119 -18.79 -15.97 3.00
N PRO A 120 -18.39 -17.10 2.40
CA PRO A 120 -19.34 -18.05 1.83
C PRO A 120 -20.38 -18.48 2.87
N TYR A 121 -21.65 -18.44 2.49
CA TYR A 121 -22.73 -18.82 3.38
C TYR A 121 -22.78 -20.34 3.58
N ASP A 122 -22.88 -20.77 4.84
CA ASP A 122 -23.16 -22.14 5.24
C ASP A 122 -24.44 -22.15 6.09
N PRO A 123 -25.41 -23.07 5.81
CA PRO A 123 -26.67 -23.17 6.58
C PRO A 123 -26.48 -23.42 8.09
N ARG A 124 -25.31 -23.90 8.50
CA ARG A 124 -25.00 -24.16 9.92
C ARG A 124 -24.64 -22.87 10.68
N MET A 125 -24.36 -21.76 9.99
CA MET A 125 -24.04 -20.48 10.63
C MET A 125 -25.18 -20.06 11.56
N SER A 126 -24.88 -19.90 12.85
CA SER A 126 -25.83 -19.52 13.89
C SER A 126 -25.39 -18.29 14.67
N GLY A 127 -24.11 -18.17 14.98
CA GLY A 127 -23.53 -17.06 15.71
C GLY A 127 -22.20 -16.61 15.13
N THR A 128 -21.77 -15.39 15.46
CA THR A 128 -20.48 -14.86 15.01
C THR A 128 -19.70 -14.25 16.17
N ARG A 129 -18.39 -14.40 16.12
CA ARG A 129 -17.43 -13.70 16.99
C ARG A 129 -16.53 -12.83 16.12
N GLN A 130 -16.35 -11.60 16.56
CA GLN A 130 -15.55 -10.60 15.87
C GLN A 130 -14.36 -10.19 16.73
N GLY A 131 -13.23 -9.90 16.09
CA GLY A 131 -12.01 -9.50 16.76
C GLY A 131 -11.17 -8.57 15.92
N PHE A 132 -10.27 -7.84 16.58
CA PHE A 132 -9.31 -6.96 15.95
C PHE A 132 -7.90 -7.30 16.38
N SER A 133 -6.96 -7.16 15.46
CA SER A 133 -5.53 -7.27 15.69
C SER A 133 -4.77 -6.32 14.76
N HIS A 134 -3.48 -6.11 15.03
CA HIS A 134 -2.61 -5.41 14.11
C HIS A 134 -1.21 -6.05 14.08
N ALA A 135 -0.37 -5.68 13.10
CA ALA A 135 0.90 -6.35 12.87
C ALA A 135 1.88 -6.29 14.07
N ASN A 136 1.77 -5.27 14.94
CA ASN A 136 2.75 -4.99 15.98
C ASN A 136 2.21 -5.14 17.39
N GLY A 137 1.02 -5.75 17.59
CA GLY A 137 0.45 -5.93 18.93
C GLY A 137 -1.06 -6.12 18.97
N THR A 138 -1.69 -5.63 20.02
CA THR A 138 -3.10 -5.82 20.33
C THR A 138 -3.92 -4.56 20.05
N VAL A 139 -5.23 -4.71 19.93
CA VAL A 139 -6.16 -3.61 19.67
C VAL A 139 -7.16 -3.53 20.82
N LYS A 140 -7.18 -2.39 21.50
CA LYS A 140 -8.26 -2.02 22.40
C LYS A 140 -9.35 -1.32 21.58
N THR A 141 -10.55 -1.87 21.61
CA THR A 141 -11.65 -1.41 20.78
C THR A 141 -12.74 -0.74 21.59
N THR A 142 -13.28 0.35 21.05
CA THR A 142 -14.47 1.03 21.61
C THR A 142 -15.55 1.07 20.55
N ARG A 143 -16.72 0.52 20.87
CA ARG A 143 -17.86 0.55 19.96
C ARG A 143 -18.58 1.89 20.10
N VAL A 144 -18.86 2.54 18.96
CA VAL A 144 -19.57 3.81 18.88
C VAL A 144 -20.77 3.71 17.93
N ALA A 145 -21.77 4.53 18.13
CA ALA A 145 -22.96 4.53 17.26
C ALA A 145 -22.63 5.09 15.87
N LYS A 146 -21.75 6.10 15.79
CA LYS A 146 -21.32 6.75 14.55
C LYS A 146 -19.90 7.25 14.71
N LEU A 147 -19.13 7.14 13.63
CA LEU A 147 -17.79 7.74 13.54
C LEU A 147 -17.88 9.12 12.88
N GLU A 148 -17.22 10.09 13.49
CA GLU A 148 -17.01 11.39 12.86
C GLU A 148 -15.87 11.26 11.86
N VAL A 149 -16.20 11.45 10.57
CA VAL A 149 -15.18 11.56 9.52
C VAL A 149 -14.54 12.94 9.67
N PRO A 150 -13.22 13.04 9.79
CA PRO A 150 -12.57 14.34 9.75
C PRO A 150 -12.99 15.05 8.45
N LYS A 151 -13.55 16.25 8.55
CA LYS A 151 -13.73 17.09 7.36
C LYS A 151 -12.35 17.24 6.73
N ALA A 152 -12.19 16.75 5.50
CA ALA A 152 -11.01 17.04 4.72
C ALA A 152 -10.80 18.55 4.77
N SER A 153 -9.67 18.98 5.36
CA SER A 153 -9.28 20.39 5.30
C SER A 153 -9.19 20.72 3.81
N ALA A 154 -10.08 21.61 3.34
CA ALA A 154 -10.04 22.10 1.99
C ALA A 154 -8.63 22.64 1.75
N GLU A 155 -7.87 21.98 0.87
CA GLU A 155 -6.62 22.52 0.37
C GLU A 155 -6.90 23.90 -0.18
N THR A 156 -6.40 24.91 0.52
CA THR A 156 -6.37 26.28 0.03
C THR A 156 -5.47 26.29 -1.19
N LYS A 157 -6.07 26.18 -2.38
CA LYS A 157 -5.40 26.55 -3.63
C LYS A 157 -5.03 28.04 -3.51
N LYS A 158 -3.74 28.28 -3.44
CA LYS A 158 -3.14 29.60 -3.65
C LYS A 158 -2.33 29.55 -4.95
#